data_3ca03a3ecebecad92d91ff8f7c16be9a
#
_entry.id   3ca03a3ecebecad92d91ff8f7c16be9a
#
_cell.length_a   1.000
_cell.length_b   1.000
_cell.length_c   1.000
_cell.angle_alpha   90.00
_cell.angle_beta   90.00
_cell.angle_gamma   90.00
#
_symmetry.space_group_name_H-M   'P 1'
#
loop_
_entity.id
_entity.type
_entity.pdbx_description
1 polymer ?
#
loop_
_entity_poly.entity_id
_entity_poly.type
_entity_poly.pdbx_seq_one_letter_code
_entity_poly.pdbx_strand_id
1 'polypeptide(L)'
;MTAAIKVKERCKDASVLIIDRNKKLGKKLYATGNGKCNIANTRLDLSCYHSSNEFFPYQIVNTESHKEIIEFFNNLGVAIYDDGGYLYPESLQASTVVWAMSDRIKRLGIDIHTLENVLSVELIGDRYKVMTDKDEYEAFTVIAAPGGAAAPKLGGTELVYDILDRTELKIVTPHPALCRLKCGEKMSELAGVRARCRASLVDNGNIYDSELGEVQFADGSLSGIVIFNLSMQCIDLLMEGAHPSIQLELVPEMHEEDVYNFIRSFISQNPNRCVEAMFNGLVNEKISRFIMNRLHITAMTAAELDDEELRCIVFELKHMTFAIKDYGSYDESQAACGGVDTRQLRPDTMEADGYKGLYIAGEYVDVTGKCGGYNIMWAVVSGTLAGELSLIHISEPTRRVVIS
;
A
#
# COMPACT_ATOMS: atom_id res chain seq x y z
N MET A 1 14.39 3.36 11.56
CA MET A 1 14.05 3.72 12.96
C MET A 1 13.88 2.46 13.83
N THR A 2 12.96 1.55 13.54
CA THR A 2 12.75 0.31 14.33
C THR A 2 14.03 -0.50 14.46
N ALA A 3 14.70 -0.80 13.36
CA ALA A 3 15.96 -1.54 13.35
C ALA A 3 17.02 -0.92 14.27
N ALA A 4 17.23 0.40 14.20
CA ALA A 4 18.20 1.10 15.06
C ALA A 4 17.88 0.98 16.55
N ILE A 5 16.60 1.10 16.91
CA ILE A 5 16.14 0.91 18.29
C ILE A 5 16.45 -0.51 18.74
N LYS A 6 16.11 -1.52 17.94
CA LYS A 6 16.32 -2.93 18.26
C LYS A 6 17.80 -3.31 18.38
N VAL A 7 18.66 -2.80 17.50
CA VAL A 7 20.13 -2.95 17.63
C VAL A 7 20.61 -2.46 19.00
N LYS A 8 20.24 -1.26 19.40
CA LYS A 8 20.68 -0.66 20.67
C LYS A 8 20.05 -1.29 21.89
N GLU A 9 18.83 -1.79 21.80
CA GLU A 9 18.19 -2.55 22.90
C GLU A 9 18.88 -3.88 23.13
N ARG A 10 19.34 -4.55 22.09
CA ARG A 10 20.06 -5.82 22.19
C ARG A 10 21.53 -5.65 22.54
N CYS A 11 22.20 -4.62 22.05
CA CYS A 11 23.60 -4.31 22.34
C CYS A 11 23.79 -2.83 22.61
N LYS A 12 23.85 -2.45 23.90
CA LYS A 12 23.97 -1.04 24.34
C LYS A 12 25.26 -0.39 23.84
N ASP A 13 26.32 -1.16 23.69
CA ASP A 13 27.65 -0.68 23.29
C ASP A 13 27.85 -0.60 21.77
N ALA A 14 26.90 -1.07 20.96
CA ALA A 14 26.97 -0.95 19.52
C ALA A 14 26.98 0.52 19.08
N SER A 15 27.89 0.91 18.18
CA SER A 15 27.83 2.20 17.51
C SER A 15 26.80 2.13 16.39
N VAL A 16 25.76 2.94 16.43
CA VAL A 16 24.66 2.95 15.47
C VAL A 16 24.52 4.33 14.86
N LEU A 17 24.49 4.41 13.53
CA LEU A 17 24.25 5.63 12.78
C LEU A 17 23.03 5.45 11.88
N ILE A 18 22.08 6.40 11.93
CA ILE A 18 21.00 6.54 10.95
C ILE A 18 21.36 7.65 9.99
N ILE A 19 21.30 7.36 8.68
CA ILE A 19 21.44 8.36 7.62
C ILE A 19 20.06 8.54 6.96
N ASP A 20 19.56 9.77 6.90
CA ASP A 20 18.26 10.07 6.28
C ASP A 20 18.39 11.29 5.35
N ARG A 21 17.89 11.16 4.13
CA ARG A 21 17.87 12.24 3.14
C ARG A 21 16.99 13.42 3.51
N ASN A 22 15.99 13.20 4.37
CA ASN A 22 15.08 14.23 4.83
C ASN A 22 15.69 15.01 6.01
N LYS A 23 15.14 16.20 6.26
CA LYS A 23 15.53 17.05 7.42
C LYS A 23 15.17 16.42 8.76
N LYS A 24 14.19 15.52 8.80
CA LYS A 24 13.70 14.85 10.01
C LYS A 24 13.36 13.40 9.69
N LEU A 25 13.60 12.50 10.64
CA LEU A 25 13.19 11.11 10.54
C LEU A 25 11.67 10.97 10.45
N GLY A 26 11.21 9.92 9.79
CA GLY A 26 9.80 9.54 9.77
C GLY A 26 8.89 10.45 8.94
N LYS A 27 9.42 11.24 8.00
CA LYS A 27 8.63 12.19 7.21
C LYS A 27 7.42 11.54 6.52
N LYS A 28 7.56 10.34 5.96
CA LYS A 28 6.46 9.64 5.30
C LYS A 28 5.38 9.20 6.30
N LEU A 29 5.75 8.83 7.53
CA LEU A 29 4.80 8.43 8.57
C LEU A 29 3.77 9.51 8.91
N TYR A 30 4.16 10.80 8.90
CA TYR A 30 3.24 11.91 9.18
C TYR A 30 2.02 11.95 8.26
N ALA A 31 2.14 11.46 7.02
CA ALA A 31 1.07 11.49 6.02
C ALA A 31 0.22 10.21 6.01
N THR A 32 0.63 9.16 6.72
CA THR A 32 -0.06 7.87 6.69
C THR A 32 -1.40 7.91 7.43
N GLY A 33 -2.39 7.14 6.94
CA GLY A 33 -3.72 7.08 7.53
C GLY A 33 -4.40 8.45 7.63
N ASN A 34 -4.23 9.34 6.65
CA ASN A 34 -4.70 10.73 6.69
C ASN A 34 -4.21 11.49 7.94
N GLY A 35 -2.96 11.29 8.33
CA GLY A 35 -2.35 11.91 9.51
C GLY A 35 -2.61 11.19 10.83
N LYS A 36 -3.34 10.08 10.84
CA LYS A 36 -3.65 9.27 12.03
C LYS A 36 -2.62 8.16 12.27
N CYS A 37 -1.86 7.73 11.25
CA CYS A 37 -0.92 6.62 11.26
C CYS A 37 -1.58 5.27 11.58
N ASN A 38 -2.15 4.61 10.59
CA ASN A 38 -2.59 3.22 10.73
C ASN A 38 -1.33 2.32 10.83
N ILE A 39 -1.01 1.85 12.02
CA ILE A 39 0.27 1.21 12.35
C ILE A 39 0.30 -0.24 11.90
N ALA A 40 -0.82 -0.97 12.04
CA ALA A 40 -0.93 -2.37 11.72
C ALA A 40 -2.39 -2.78 11.54
N ASN A 41 -2.63 -4.06 11.25
CA ASN A 41 -3.95 -4.65 11.15
C ASN A 41 -3.97 -6.00 11.90
N THR A 42 -5.09 -6.31 12.54
CA THR A 42 -5.28 -7.60 13.22
C THR A 42 -5.74 -8.70 12.26
N ARG A 43 -6.24 -8.32 11.09
CA ARG A 43 -6.67 -9.26 10.04
C ARG A 43 -5.48 -9.54 9.13
N LEU A 44 -5.21 -10.81 8.93
CA LEU A 44 -4.13 -11.26 8.04
C LEU A 44 -4.60 -12.47 7.25
N ASP A 45 -4.58 -12.36 5.95
CA ASP A 45 -4.79 -13.44 4.99
C ASP A 45 -3.80 -13.33 3.83
N LEU A 46 -3.80 -14.31 2.93
CA LEU A 46 -2.85 -14.38 1.81
C LEU A 46 -3.00 -13.27 0.76
N SER A 47 -4.05 -12.45 0.85
CA SER A 47 -4.24 -11.31 -0.05
C SER A 47 -3.71 -9.98 0.52
N CYS A 48 -3.23 -9.96 1.78
CA CYS A 48 -2.82 -8.71 2.44
C CYS A 48 -1.54 -8.10 1.89
N TYR A 49 -0.66 -8.92 1.30
CA TYR A 49 0.61 -8.50 0.73
C TYR A 49 0.75 -8.93 -0.71
N HIS A 50 1.34 -8.06 -1.51
CA HIS A 50 1.74 -8.27 -2.90
C HIS A 50 3.26 -8.38 -2.98
N SER A 51 3.77 -9.40 -3.69
CA SER A 51 5.20 -9.68 -3.90
C SER A 51 5.35 -10.64 -5.07
N SER A 52 6.44 -10.56 -5.82
CA SER A 52 6.78 -11.55 -6.85
C SER A 52 7.05 -12.96 -6.27
N ASN A 53 7.19 -13.07 -4.96
CA ASN A 53 7.19 -14.31 -4.19
C ASN A 53 6.09 -14.24 -3.12
N GLU A 54 4.89 -14.64 -3.51
CA GLU A 54 3.65 -14.48 -2.73
C GLU A 54 3.73 -15.00 -1.29
N PHE A 55 4.55 -16.03 -1.02
CA PHE A 55 4.65 -16.65 0.31
C PHE A 55 5.69 -16.01 1.21
N PHE A 56 6.62 -15.23 0.67
CA PHE A 56 7.70 -14.65 1.46
C PHE A 56 7.22 -13.75 2.60
N PRO A 57 6.28 -12.82 2.40
CA PRO A 57 5.79 -11.98 3.49
C PRO A 57 5.25 -12.77 4.68
N TYR A 58 4.59 -13.91 4.42
CA TYR A 58 3.93 -14.74 5.43
C TYR A 58 4.88 -15.70 6.18
N GLN A 59 6.13 -15.81 5.76
CA GLN A 59 7.20 -16.42 6.54
C GLN A 59 7.67 -15.50 7.67
N ILE A 60 7.39 -14.20 7.57
CA ILE A 60 7.86 -13.14 8.43
C ILE A 60 6.73 -12.54 9.24
N VAL A 61 5.65 -12.15 8.57
CA VAL A 61 4.44 -11.60 9.19
C VAL A 61 3.43 -12.73 9.42
N ASN A 62 2.97 -12.88 10.65
CA ASN A 62 2.00 -13.88 11.05
C ASN A 62 0.86 -13.25 11.88
N THR A 63 -0.11 -14.07 12.27
CA THR A 63 -1.30 -13.61 13.01
C THR A 63 -0.99 -13.02 14.40
N GLU A 64 0.20 -13.23 14.95
CA GLU A 64 0.63 -12.66 16.23
C GLU A 64 1.45 -11.38 16.08
N SER A 65 1.94 -11.06 14.86
CA SER A 65 2.80 -9.90 14.62
C SER A 65 2.18 -8.58 15.05
N HIS A 66 0.85 -8.45 14.99
CA HIS A 66 0.17 -7.25 15.49
C HIS A 66 0.33 -7.06 17.00
N LYS A 67 0.43 -8.15 17.79
CA LYS A 67 0.63 -8.07 19.26
C LYS A 67 2.05 -7.59 19.58
N GLU A 68 3.04 -8.08 18.85
CA GLU A 68 4.43 -7.64 19.00
C GLU A 68 4.58 -6.14 18.64
N ILE A 69 3.85 -5.68 17.65
CA ILE A 69 3.81 -4.27 17.27
C ILE A 69 3.15 -3.42 18.35
N ILE A 70 2.01 -3.88 18.91
CA ILE A 70 1.35 -3.21 20.03
C ILE A 70 2.31 -3.10 21.22
N GLU A 71 2.98 -4.19 21.57
CA GLU A 71 3.96 -4.19 22.66
C GLU A 71 5.13 -3.23 22.39
N PHE A 72 5.67 -3.24 21.16
CA PHE A 72 6.73 -2.32 20.76
C PHE A 72 6.33 -0.86 20.96
N PHE A 73 5.15 -0.45 20.47
CA PHE A 73 4.70 0.92 20.62
C PHE A 73 4.29 1.29 22.04
N ASN A 74 3.70 0.36 22.79
CA ASN A 74 3.41 0.56 24.22
C ASN A 74 4.71 0.82 25.02
N ASN A 75 5.79 0.10 24.73
CA ASN A 75 7.11 0.31 25.33
C ASN A 75 7.74 1.66 24.95
N LEU A 76 7.29 2.27 23.86
CA LEU A 76 7.63 3.65 23.47
C LEU A 76 6.71 4.70 24.11
N GLY A 77 5.69 4.29 24.87
CA GLY A 77 4.71 5.17 25.48
C GLY A 77 3.56 5.56 24.53
N VAL A 78 3.33 4.80 23.48
CA VAL A 78 2.20 4.99 22.53
C VAL A 78 1.16 3.93 22.79
N ALA A 79 0.04 4.29 23.42
CA ALA A 79 -1.13 3.42 23.53
C ALA A 79 -1.78 3.21 22.16
N ILE A 80 -2.30 1.99 21.93
CA ILE A 80 -2.88 1.61 20.63
C ILE A 80 -4.39 1.45 20.76
N TYR A 81 -5.10 2.03 19.81
CA TYR A 81 -6.55 1.94 19.61
C TYR A 81 -6.86 1.00 18.45
N ASP A 82 -7.74 0.04 18.67
CA ASP A 82 -8.24 -0.90 17.65
C ASP A 82 -9.60 -0.42 17.12
N ASP A 83 -9.64 -0.05 15.84
CA ASP A 83 -10.86 0.34 15.11
C ASP A 83 -11.29 -0.79 14.17
N GLY A 84 -11.89 -1.82 14.73
CA GLY A 84 -12.38 -2.95 13.94
C GLY A 84 -11.30 -3.71 13.16
N GLY A 85 -10.10 -3.81 13.73
CA GLY A 85 -8.93 -4.47 13.18
C GLY A 85 -7.84 -3.51 12.68
N TYR A 86 -8.17 -2.24 12.45
CA TYR A 86 -7.18 -1.21 12.10
C TYR A 86 -6.56 -0.62 13.36
N LEU A 87 -5.24 -0.72 13.50
CA LEU A 87 -4.53 -0.28 14.70
C LEU A 87 -3.96 1.13 14.54
N TYR A 88 -4.38 2.05 15.39
CA TYR A 88 -3.94 3.43 15.41
C TYR A 88 -3.32 3.79 16.77
N PRO A 89 -2.46 4.84 16.86
CA PRO A 89 -2.18 5.42 18.16
C PRO A 89 -3.47 5.99 18.77
N GLU A 90 -3.68 5.83 20.09
CA GLU A 90 -4.86 6.32 20.80
C GLU A 90 -5.11 7.82 20.56
N SER A 91 -4.03 8.60 20.36
CA SER A 91 -4.12 10.00 20.02
C SER A 91 -4.68 10.30 18.63
N LEU A 92 -4.79 9.30 17.75
CA LEU A 92 -5.12 9.42 16.32
C LEU A 92 -4.22 10.44 15.60
N GLN A 93 -2.95 10.55 16.01
CA GLN A 93 -1.98 11.48 15.44
C GLN A 93 -0.68 10.76 15.07
N ALA A 94 -0.31 10.78 13.79
CA ALA A 94 0.95 10.25 13.29
C ALA A 94 2.18 10.91 13.96
N SER A 95 2.06 12.18 14.36
CA SER A 95 3.09 12.90 15.08
C SER A 95 3.47 12.26 16.42
N THR A 96 2.53 11.61 17.12
CA THR A 96 2.80 10.89 18.38
C THR A 96 3.74 9.71 18.12
N VAL A 97 3.51 8.96 17.06
CA VAL A 97 4.33 7.80 16.68
C VAL A 97 5.76 8.24 16.34
N VAL A 98 5.89 9.26 15.47
CA VAL A 98 7.20 9.78 15.06
C VAL A 98 7.95 10.38 16.23
N TRP A 99 7.26 11.10 17.11
CA TRP A 99 7.85 11.68 18.33
C TRP A 99 8.39 10.58 19.25
N ALA A 100 7.58 9.56 19.56
CA ALA A 100 7.96 8.49 20.47
C ALA A 100 9.19 7.70 19.96
N MET A 101 9.20 7.35 18.66
CA MET A 101 10.36 6.69 18.05
C MET A 101 11.61 7.58 18.05
N SER A 102 11.46 8.88 17.76
CA SER A 102 12.59 9.82 17.73
C SER A 102 13.15 10.07 19.12
N ASP A 103 12.30 10.19 20.14
CA ASP A 103 12.71 10.30 21.54
C ASP A 103 13.49 9.07 22.02
N ARG A 104 12.99 7.86 21.67
CA ARG A 104 13.67 6.59 21.97
C ARG A 104 15.05 6.52 21.33
N ILE A 105 15.17 6.87 20.05
CA ILE A 105 16.44 6.92 19.30
C ILE A 105 17.42 7.83 20.02
N LYS A 106 16.98 9.04 20.40
CA LYS A 106 17.81 10.00 21.13
C LYS A 106 18.27 9.48 22.49
N ARG A 107 17.36 8.87 23.28
CA ARG A 107 17.69 8.29 24.60
C ARG A 107 18.66 7.13 24.51
N LEU A 108 18.63 6.37 23.43
CA LEU A 108 19.56 5.27 23.16
C LEU A 108 20.94 5.74 22.67
N GLY A 109 21.12 7.04 22.45
CA GLY A 109 22.40 7.60 21.96
C GLY A 109 22.74 7.14 20.53
N ILE A 110 21.73 7.01 19.68
CA ILE A 110 21.91 6.67 18.27
C ILE A 110 22.26 7.95 17.50
N ASP A 111 23.34 7.91 16.73
CA ASP A 111 23.76 9.01 15.88
C ASP A 111 22.79 9.18 14.69
N ILE A 112 22.49 10.41 14.31
CA ILE A 112 21.57 10.72 13.22
C ILE A 112 22.20 11.76 12.30
N HIS A 113 22.37 11.42 11.04
CA HIS A 113 22.75 12.32 9.97
C HIS A 113 21.56 12.55 9.05
N THR A 114 21.10 13.78 8.96
CA THR A 114 19.96 14.19 8.14
C THR A 114 20.40 15.07 6.97
N LEU A 115 19.51 15.22 5.96
CA LEU A 115 19.81 15.89 4.70
C LEU A 115 21.06 15.30 4.02
N GLU A 116 21.18 13.97 4.08
CA GLU A 116 22.30 13.24 3.57
C GLU A 116 21.80 12.03 2.78
N ASN A 117 22.19 11.96 1.48
CA ASN A 117 21.74 10.93 0.58
C ASN A 117 22.79 9.82 0.49
N VAL A 118 22.41 8.59 0.79
CA VAL A 118 23.24 7.42 0.47
C VAL A 118 23.21 7.21 -1.04
N LEU A 119 24.40 7.09 -1.63
CA LEU A 119 24.61 6.93 -3.07
C LEU A 119 24.95 5.49 -3.44
N SER A 120 25.75 4.80 -2.60
CA SER A 120 26.08 3.40 -2.82
C SER A 120 26.50 2.70 -1.54
N VAL A 121 26.31 1.37 -1.53
CA VAL A 121 26.82 0.45 -0.51
C VAL A 121 27.66 -0.60 -1.23
N GLU A 122 28.90 -0.79 -0.79
CA GLU A 122 29.85 -1.71 -1.39
C GLU A 122 30.56 -2.54 -0.30
N LEU A 123 30.69 -3.84 -0.52
CA LEU A 123 31.47 -4.72 0.37
C LEU A 123 32.94 -4.67 -0.02
N ILE A 124 33.80 -4.21 0.90
CA ILE A 124 35.27 -4.14 0.71
C ILE A 124 35.93 -4.97 1.81
N GLY A 125 36.39 -6.15 1.44
CA GLY A 125 36.96 -7.11 2.41
C GLY A 125 35.88 -7.63 3.36
N ASP A 126 35.97 -7.30 4.65
CA ASP A 126 35.01 -7.68 5.70
C ASP A 126 34.13 -6.53 6.19
N ARG A 127 34.14 -5.39 5.48
CA ARG A 127 33.40 -4.18 5.84
C ARG A 127 32.60 -3.64 4.66
N TYR A 128 31.54 -2.96 4.98
CA TYR A 128 30.77 -2.16 4.02
C TYR A 128 31.27 -0.73 4.00
N LYS A 129 31.51 -0.22 2.81
CA LYS A 129 31.72 1.19 2.52
C LYS A 129 30.38 1.78 2.09
N VAL A 130 29.89 2.76 2.83
CA VAL A 130 28.67 3.50 2.52
C VAL A 130 29.06 4.89 2.05
N MET A 131 28.78 5.17 0.78
CA MET A 131 29.05 6.46 0.15
C MET A 131 27.81 7.33 0.22
N THR A 132 27.98 8.58 0.61
CA THR A 132 26.92 9.58 0.60
C THR A 132 27.30 10.81 -0.23
N ASP A 133 26.37 11.73 -0.40
CA ASP A 133 26.64 13.02 -1.03
C ASP A 133 27.47 13.99 -0.15
N LYS A 134 27.80 13.58 1.10
CA LYS A 134 28.57 14.39 2.04
C LYS A 134 29.83 13.75 2.56
N ASP A 135 29.80 12.43 2.81
CA ASP A 135 30.89 11.73 3.50
C ASP A 135 30.91 10.24 3.11
N GLU A 136 31.92 9.54 3.61
CA GLU A 136 32.10 8.08 3.49
C GLU A 136 32.09 7.45 4.88
N TYR A 137 31.40 6.31 5.00
CA TYR A 137 31.31 5.57 6.26
C TYR A 137 31.74 4.13 6.05
N GLU A 138 32.45 3.58 7.06
CA GLU A 138 32.71 2.16 7.15
C GLU A 138 31.85 1.52 8.22
N ALA A 139 31.28 0.37 7.91
CA ALA A 139 30.47 -0.42 8.84
C ALA A 139 30.69 -1.92 8.67
N PHE A 140 30.56 -2.68 9.74
CA PHE A 140 30.51 -4.16 9.67
C PHE A 140 29.13 -4.66 9.25
N THR A 141 28.12 -3.85 9.52
CA THR A 141 26.73 -4.17 9.21
C THR A 141 26.02 -2.97 8.62
N VAL A 142 25.26 -3.20 7.58
CA VAL A 142 24.37 -2.21 6.97
C VAL A 142 22.96 -2.76 6.94
N ILE A 143 22.01 -1.93 7.36
CA ILE A 143 20.57 -2.21 7.21
C ILE A 143 20.03 -1.20 6.19
N ALA A 144 19.82 -1.64 4.97
CA ALA A 144 19.28 -0.80 3.90
C ALA A 144 17.74 -0.76 4.04
N ALA A 145 17.22 0.40 4.41
CA ALA A 145 15.80 0.67 4.54
C ALA A 145 15.45 2.08 4.02
N PRO A 146 15.88 2.45 2.80
CA PRO A 146 15.73 3.82 2.26
C PRO A 146 14.29 4.16 1.87
N GLY A 147 13.38 3.18 1.91
CA GLY A 147 12.01 3.29 1.40
C GLY A 147 11.93 3.00 -0.10
N GLY A 148 10.90 3.52 -0.75
CA GLY A 148 10.64 3.35 -2.18
C GLY A 148 10.45 4.69 -2.91
N ALA A 149 10.01 4.63 -4.18
CA ALA A 149 9.83 5.79 -5.04
C ALA A 149 8.53 6.58 -4.77
N ALA A 150 7.55 5.97 -4.09
CA ALA A 150 6.25 6.58 -3.87
C ALA A 150 6.30 7.86 -3.01
N ALA A 151 5.42 8.79 -3.31
CA ALA A 151 5.28 10.08 -2.63
C ALA A 151 6.58 10.91 -2.58
N PRO A 152 7.12 11.39 -3.73
CA PRO A 152 8.37 12.15 -3.81
C PRO A 152 8.43 13.36 -2.88
N LYS A 153 7.31 14.06 -2.68
CA LYS A 153 7.20 15.20 -1.74
C LYS A 153 7.49 14.80 -0.28
N LEU A 154 7.33 13.52 0.04
CA LEU A 154 7.60 12.95 1.36
C LEU A 154 8.97 12.27 1.45
N GLY A 155 9.74 12.27 0.38
CA GLY A 155 11.10 11.74 0.34
C GLY A 155 11.26 10.47 -0.50
N GLY A 156 10.20 9.96 -1.14
CA GLY A 156 10.32 8.87 -2.11
C GLY A 156 11.18 9.26 -3.29
N THR A 157 11.94 8.32 -3.85
CA THR A 157 12.76 8.54 -5.06
C THR A 157 13.17 7.22 -5.68
N GLU A 158 13.24 7.19 -7.00
CA GLU A 158 13.75 6.04 -7.75
C GLU A 158 15.24 5.79 -7.51
N LEU A 159 16.01 6.82 -7.14
CA LEU A 159 17.44 6.70 -6.84
C LEU A 159 17.77 5.73 -5.70
N VAL A 160 16.79 5.34 -4.87
CA VAL A 160 17.03 4.33 -3.82
C VAL A 160 17.36 2.97 -4.42
N TYR A 161 16.89 2.67 -5.60
CA TYR A 161 17.13 1.38 -6.25
C TYR A 161 18.56 1.23 -6.78
N ASP A 162 19.30 2.33 -6.96
CA ASP A 162 20.69 2.35 -7.41
C ASP A 162 21.69 2.14 -6.24
N ILE A 163 21.22 2.26 -4.98
CA ILE A 163 22.09 2.18 -3.77
C ILE A 163 22.87 0.85 -3.71
N LEU A 164 22.27 -0.22 -4.20
CA LEU A 164 22.88 -1.56 -4.20
C LEU A 164 23.48 -1.98 -5.55
N ASP A 165 23.67 -1.08 -6.50
CA ASP A 165 24.24 -1.38 -7.83
C ASP A 165 25.67 -1.98 -7.77
N ARG A 166 26.37 -1.79 -6.65
CA ARG A 166 27.67 -2.39 -6.38
C ARG A 166 27.60 -3.82 -5.84
N THR A 167 26.37 -4.33 -5.71
CA THR A 167 26.07 -5.71 -5.35
C THR A 167 25.47 -6.44 -6.56
N GLU A 168 25.38 -7.77 -6.49
CA GLU A 168 24.70 -8.58 -7.51
C GLU A 168 23.20 -8.78 -7.19
N LEU A 169 22.66 -8.05 -6.21
CA LEU A 169 21.28 -8.15 -5.81
C LEU A 169 20.35 -7.62 -6.91
N LYS A 170 19.38 -8.43 -7.26
CA LYS A 170 18.37 -8.08 -8.27
C LYS A 170 17.27 -7.25 -7.66
N ILE A 171 16.85 -6.25 -8.41
CA ILE A 171 15.68 -5.42 -8.11
C ILE A 171 14.53 -5.88 -9.02
N VAL A 172 13.41 -6.25 -8.45
CA VAL A 172 12.13 -6.40 -9.17
C VAL A 172 11.71 -5.02 -9.63
N THR A 173 11.33 -4.88 -10.90
CA THR A 173 11.03 -3.59 -11.53
C THR A 173 10.03 -2.78 -10.69
N PRO A 174 10.44 -1.61 -10.16
CA PRO A 174 9.56 -0.82 -9.33
C PRO A 174 8.48 -0.12 -10.15
N HIS A 175 7.28 -0.05 -9.59
CA HIS A 175 6.17 0.70 -10.17
C HIS A 175 5.26 1.31 -9.08
N PRO A 176 4.45 2.34 -9.39
CA PRO A 176 3.48 2.90 -8.45
C PRO A 176 2.51 1.86 -7.92
N ALA A 177 2.15 1.94 -6.65
CA ALA A 177 1.19 1.06 -6.00
C ALA A 177 0.23 1.87 -5.11
N LEU A 178 -0.94 1.30 -4.82
CA LEU A 178 -1.98 1.97 -4.05
C LEU A 178 -2.32 3.35 -4.64
N CYS A 179 -2.61 3.35 -5.92
CA CYS A 179 -2.90 4.55 -6.70
C CYS A 179 -4.22 4.42 -7.48
N ARG A 180 -4.66 5.53 -8.06
CA ARG A 180 -5.82 5.52 -8.95
C ARG A 180 -5.54 4.76 -10.25
N LEU A 181 -6.60 4.20 -10.84
CA LEU A 181 -6.58 3.55 -12.15
C LEU A 181 -7.27 4.45 -13.18
N LYS A 182 -6.62 4.66 -14.33
CA LYS A 182 -7.13 5.50 -15.41
C LYS A 182 -7.94 4.68 -16.41
N CYS A 183 -9.16 5.11 -16.67
CA CYS A 183 -10.09 4.44 -17.55
C CYS A 183 -9.96 4.92 -19.00
N GLY A 184 -10.34 4.06 -19.95
CA GLY A 184 -10.36 4.40 -21.37
C GLY A 184 -11.50 5.32 -21.79
N GLU A 185 -12.46 5.60 -20.93
CA GLU A 185 -13.64 6.40 -21.19
C GLU A 185 -13.72 7.65 -20.29
N LYS A 186 -14.42 8.69 -20.76
CA LYS A 186 -14.69 9.87 -19.97
C LYS A 186 -15.83 9.63 -19.01
N MET A 187 -15.67 10.09 -17.77
CA MET A 187 -16.64 9.94 -16.69
C MET A 187 -16.90 11.27 -15.98
N SER A 188 -16.86 12.38 -16.71
CA SER A 188 -17.01 13.72 -16.13
C SER A 188 -18.33 13.89 -15.37
N GLU A 189 -19.40 13.21 -15.80
CA GLU A 189 -20.71 13.20 -15.12
C GLU A 189 -20.63 12.56 -13.72
N LEU A 190 -19.75 11.56 -13.55
CA LEU A 190 -19.54 10.85 -12.29
C LEU A 190 -18.50 11.52 -11.39
N ALA A 191 -17.81 12.54 -11.85
CA ALA A 191 -16.72 13.16 -11.10
C ALA A 191 -17.19 13.58 -9.67
N GLY A 192 -16.46 13.11 -8.66
CA GLY A 192 -16.74 13.35 -7.24
C GLY A 192 -17.79 12.43 -6.61
N VAL A 193 -18.46 11.57 -7.39
CA VAL A 193 -19.38 10.57 -6.86
C VAL A 193 -18.60 9.49 -6.10
N ARG A 194 -19.16 9.05 -4.98
CA ARG A 194 -18.70 7.87 -4.23
C ARG A 194 -19.82 6.85 -4.19
N ALA A 195 -19.47 5.59 -4.37
CA ALA A 195 -20.41 4.48 -4.30
C ALA A 195 -19.80 3.31 -3.54
N ARG A 196 -20.56 2.77 -2.58
CA ARG A 196 -20.22 1.48 -1.97
C ARG A 196 -20.58 0.38 -2.98
N CYS A 197 -19.60 -0.41 -3.35
CA CYS A 197 -19.76 -1.47 -4.35
C CYS A 197 -18.74 -2.61 -4.10
N ARG A 198 -18.94 -3.72 -4.77
CA ARG A 198 -17.87 -4.70 -4.98
C ARG A 198 -17.13 -4.31 -6.26
N ALA A 199 -15.84 -4.08 -6.16
CA ALA A 199 -14.97 -3.86 -7.31
C ALA A 199 -14.16 -5.13 -7.56
N SER A 200 -14.16 -5.62 -8.79
CA SER A 200 -13.42 -6.81 -9.20
C SER A 200 -12.46 -6.47 -10.33
N LEU A 201 -11.22 -6.94 -10.21
CA LEU A 201 -10.22 -6.89 -11.28
C LEU A 201 -10.47 -8.06 -12.23
N VAL A 202 -10.73 -7.77 -13.48
CA VAL A 202 -11.09 -8.76 -14.50
C VAL A 202 -10.17 -8.63 -15.71
N ASP A 203 -9.65 -9.75 -16.21
CA ASP A 203 -9.00 -9.85 -17.50
C ASP A 203 -9.41 -11.13 -18.21
N ASN A 204 -9.75 -11.05 -19.51
CA ASN A 204 -10.22 -12.17 -20.33
C ASN A 204 -11.34 -13.02 -19.68
N GLY A 205 -12.25 -12.37 -18.94
CA GLY A 205 -13.37 -13.01 -18.26
C GLY A 205 -13.03 -13.70 -16.94
N ASN A 206 -11.77 -13.70 -16.52
CA ASN A 206 -11.35 -14.21 -15.21
C ASN A 206 -11.30 -13.09 -14.17
N ILE A 207 -11.79 -13.36 -12.97
CA ILE A 207 -11.67 -12.47 -11.81
C ILE A 207 -10.35 -12.82 -11.12
N TYR A 208 -9.46 -11.84 -10.97
CA TYR A 208 -8.17 -11.97 -10.31
C TYR A 208 -8.26 -11.65 -8.82
N ASP A 209 -8.95 -10.56 -8.46
CA ASP A 209 -9.18 -10.14 -7.07
C ASP A 209 -10.47 -9.33 -6.98
N SER A 210 -11.04 -9.23 -5.79
CA SER A 210 -12.28 -8.48 -5.53
C SER A 210 -12.25 -7.83 -4.15
N GLU A 211 -12.63 -6.56 -4.11
CA GLU A 211 -12.69 -5.76 -2.89
C GLU A 211 -14.10 -5.18 -2.69
N LEU A 212 -14.61 -5.21 -1.46
CA LEU A 212 -15.88 -4.58 -1.10
C LEU A 212 -15.63 -3.27 -0.33
N GLY A 213 -16.16 -2.17 -0.83
CA GLY A 213 -16.02 -0.87 -0.16
C GLY A 213 -16.43 0.29 -1.04
N GLU A 214 -15.89 1.48 -0.75
CA GLU A 214 -16.23 2.71 -1.46
C GLU A 214 -15.27 2.95 -2.62
N VAL A 215 -15.82 3.05 -3.84
CA VAL A 215 -15.14 3.57 -5.03
C VAL A 215 -15.44 5.04 -5.16
N GLN A 216 -14.45 5.83 -5.53
CA GLN A 216 -14.59 7.24 -5.90
C GLN A 216 -14.36 7.40 -7.39
N PHE A 217 -15.34 7.97 -8.09
CA PHE A 217 -15.25 8.30 -9.49
C PHE A 217 -14.57 9.67 -9.67
N ALA A 218 -13.67 9.75 -10.63
CA ALA A 218 -13.10 11.01 -11.12
C ALA A 218 -13.19 11.02 -12.66
N ASP A 219 -12.97 12.17 -13.29
CA ASP A 219 -13.02 12.21 -14.75
C ASP A 219 -11.91 11.33 -15.35
N GLY A 220 -12.33 10.27 -16.04
CA GLY A 220 -11.45 9.28 -16.66
C GLY A 220 -10.66 8.42 -15.67
N SER A 221 -11.03 8.31 -14.38
CA SER A 221 -10.33 7.44 -13.44
C SER A 221 -11.21 6.97 -12.29
N LEU A 222 -10.84 5.79 -11.73
CA LEU A 222 -11.38 5.24 -10.50
C LEU A 222 -10.36 5.38 -9.37
N SER A 223 -10.83 5.62 -8.15
CA SER A 223 -10.05 5.83 -6.95
C SER A 223 -10.77 5.26 -5.72
N GLY A 224 -10.19 5.41 -4.54
CA GLY A 224 -10.70 4.85 -3.30
C GLY A 224 -9.93 3.62 -2.85
N ILE A 225 -10.10 3.22 -1.59
CA ILE A 225 -9.28 2.16 -0.98
C ILE A 225 -9.36 0.85 -1.77
N VAL A 226 -10.56 0.46 -2.21
CA VAL A 226 -10.76 -0.78 -2.98
C VAL A 226 -9.99 -0.75 -4.32
N ILE A 227 -9.98 0.41 -4.98
CA ILE A 227 -9.23 0.59 -6.24
C ILE A 227 -7.72 0.60 -5.97
N PHE A 228 -7.28 1.22 -4.87
CA PHE A 228 -5.87 1.22 -4.48
C PHE A 228 -5.37 -0.20 -4.22
N ASN A 229 -6.14 -1.03 -3.53
CA ASN A 229 -5.78 -2.42 -3.29
C ASN A 229 -5.69 -3.23 -4.60
N LEU A 230 -6.65 -3.07 -5.50
CA LEU A 230 -6.66 -3.75 -6.81
C LEU A 230 -5.59 -3.20 -7.77
N SER A 231 -5.06 -1.97 -7.53
CA SER A 231 -4.13 -1.34 -8.45
C SER A 231 -2.81 -2.09 -8.58
N MET A 232 -2.33 -2.76 -7.53
CA MET A 232 -1.07 -3.49 -7.54
C MET A 232 -1.09 -4.57 -8.64
N GLN A 233 -1.99 -5.52 -8.53
CA GLN A 233 -2.13 -6.60 -9.51
C GLN A 233 -2.61 -6.11 -10.89
N CYS A 234 -3.42 -5.05 -10.94
CA CYS A 234 -3.85 -4.44 -12.20
C CYS A 234 -2.66 -3.86 -12.98
N ILE A 235 -1.70 -3.24 -12.30
CA ILE A 235 -0.52 -2.67 -12.93
C ILE A 235 0.41 -3.77 -13.44
N ASP A 236 0.58 -4.87 -12.69
CA ASP A 236 1.35 -6.02 -13.18
C ASP A 236 0.77 -6.56 -14.49
N LEU A 237 -0.55 -6.77 -14.55
CA LEU A 237 -1.24 -7.20 -15.77
C LEU A 237 -1.00 -6.22 -16.94
N LEU A 238 -1.06 -4.91 -16.70
CA LEU A 238 -0.77 -3.90 -17.72
C LEU A 238 0.68 -3.97 -18.20
N MET A 239 1.64 -4.16 -17.28
CA MET A 239 3.07 -4.29 -17.60
C MET A 239 3.36 -5.57 -18.41
N GLU A 240 2.59 -6.62 -18.21
CA GLU A 240 2.62 -7.86 -18.98
C GLU A 240 1.92 -7.73 -20.36
N GLY A 241 1.32 -6.58 -20.63
CA GLY A 241 0.62 -6.31 -21.91
C GLY A 241 -0.83 -6.83 -21.95
N ALA A 242 -1.42 -7.20 -20.80
CA ALA A 242 -2.83 -7.55 -20.69
C ALA A 242 -3.73 -6.30 -20.79
N HIS A 243 -5.04 -6.53 -20.86
CA HIS A 243 -6.05 -5.48 -20.98
C HIS A 243 -7.09 -5.56 -19.84
N PRO A 244 -6.66 -5.35 -18.59
CA PRO A 244 -7.54 -5.50 -17.44
C PRO A 244 -8.67 -4.47 -17.43
N SER A 245 -9.73 -4.84 -16.74
CA SER A 245 -10.89 -4.00 -16.48
C SER A 245 -11.26 -4.05 -15.00
N ILE A 246 -11.87 -2.98 -14.50
CA ILE A 246 -12.54 -2.99 -13.19
C ILE A 246 -14.04 -3.13 -13.43
N GLN A 247 -14.62 -4.18 -12.90
CA GLN A 247 -16.05 -4.42 -12.87
C GLN A 247 -16.61 -4.00 -11.51
N LEU A 248 -17.66 -3.18 -11.53
CA LEU A 248 -18.32 -2.68 -10.32
C LEU A 248 -19.71 -3.30 -10.19
N GLU A 249 -19.97 -3.95 -9.07
CA GLU A 249 -21.28 -4.38 -8.62
C GLU A 249 -21.80 -3.31 -7.64
N LEU A 250 -22.66 -2.41 -8.13
CA LEU A 250 -23.12 -1.24 -7.39
C LEU A 250 -24.15 -1.55 -6.29
N VAL A 251 -24.79 -2.72 -6.37
CA VAL A 251 -25.77 -3.20 -5.39
C VAL A 251 -25.37 -4.62 -4.95
N PRO A 252 -24.27 -4.78 -4.20
CA PRO A 252 -23.67 -6.09 -3.92
C PRO A 252 -24.49 -6.97 -2.95
N GLU A 253 -25.43 -6.38 -2.20
CA GLU A 253 -26.24 -7.11 -1.21
C GLU A 253 -27.51 -7.74 -1.81
N MET A 254 -27.84 -7.43 -3.07
CA MET A 254 -29.04 -7.95 -3.74
C MET A 254 -28.63 -8.81 -4.95
N HIS A 255 -29.32 -9.95 -5.15
CA HIS A 255 -29.16 -10.70 -6.38
C HIS A 255 -29.77 -9.95 -7.57
N GLU A 256 -29.31 -10.24 -8.78
CA GLU A 256 -29.76 -9.56 -10.00
C GLU A 256 -31.29 -9.58 -10.16
N GLU A 257 -31.90 -10.74 -9.93
CA GLU A 257 -33.36 -10.91 -10.01
C GLU A 257 -34.11 -10.13 -8.93
N ASP A 258 -33.53 -9.96 -7.72
CA ASP A 258 -34.12 -9.16 -6.66
C ASP A 258 -34.08 -7.65 -7.02
N VAL A 259 -32.98 -7.19 -7.64
CA VAL A 259 -32.86 -5.81 -8.16
C VAL A 259 -33.91 -5.57 -9.25
N TYR A 260 -34.03 -6.50 -10.19
CA TYR A 260 -35.05 -6.43 -11.25
C TYR A 260 -36.45 -6.35 -10.67
N ASN A 261 -36.82 -7.27 -9.78
CA ASN A 261 -38.14 -7.32 -9.18
C ASN A 261 -38.46 -6.07 -8.33
N PHE A 262 -37.45 -5.54 -7.62
CA PHE A 262 -37.59 -4.31 -6.85
C PHE A 262 -37.94 -3.13 -7.78
N ILE A 263 -37.18 -2.93 -8.85
CA ILE A 263 -37.40 -1.83 -9.80
C ILE A 263 -38.75 -2.02 -10.50
N ARG A 264 -39.06 -3.19 -11.00
CA ARG A 264 -40.29 -3.51 -11.69
C ARG A 264 -41.54 -3.25 -10.82
N SER A 265 -41.50 -3.67 -9.55
CA SER A 265 -42.54 -3.38 -8.60
C SER A 265 -42.75 -1.88 -8.40
N PHE A 266 -41.66 -1.12 -8.32
CA PHE A 266 -41.71 0.33 -8.16
C PHE A 266 -42.27 1.04 -9.41
N ILE A 267 -41.90 0.61 -10.61
CA ILE A 267 -42.43 1.08 -11.90
C ILE A 267 -43.94 0.88 -11.96
N SER A 268 -44.45 -0.30 -11.59
CA SER A 268 -45.88 -0.62 -11.63
C SER A 268 -46.73 0.29 -10.73
N GLN A 269 -46.15 0.76 -9.64
CA GLN A 269 -46.81 1.67 -8.69
C GLN A 269 -46.63 3.16 -9.08
N ASN A 270 -45.66 3.49 -9.92
CA ASN A 270 -45.26 4.86 -10.27
C ASN A 270 -45.05 5.05 -11.75
N PRO A 271 -45.98 4.70 -12.66
CA PRO A 271 -45.74 4.62 -14.10
C PRO A 271 -45.37 5.96 -14.74
N ASN A 272 -45.88 7.08 -14.19
CA ASN A 272 -45.64 8.44 -14.73
C ASN A 272 -44.41 9.13 -14.14
N ARG A 273 -43.63 8.41 -13.31
CA ARG A 273 -42.43 8.99 -12.71
C ARG A 273 -41.28 9.03 -13.72
N CYS A 274 -40.39 10.04 -13.59
CA CYS A 274 -39.18 10.10 -14.39
C CYS A 274 -38.36 8.83 -14.21
N VAL A 275 -37.91 8.23 -15.31
CA VAL A 275 -37.19 6.96 -15.32
C VAL A 275 -35.88 7.05 -14.51
N GLU A 276 -35.13 8.15 -14.60
CA GLU A 276 -33.90 8.35 -13.82
C GLU A 276 -34.17 8.24 -12.30
N ALA A 277 -35.33 8.68 -11.83
CA ALA A 277 -35.67 8.65 -10.43
C ALA A 277 -36.01 7.24 -9.90
N MET A 278 -36.19 6.24 -10.78
CA MET A 278 -36.47 4.86 -10.41
C MET A 278 -35.34 4.19 -9.65
N PHE A 279 -34.11 4.64 -9.88
CA PHE A 279 -32.89 4.02 -9.37
C PHE A 279 -32.29 4.79 -8.20
N ASN A 280 -32.79 5.98 -7.86
CA ASN A 280 -32.25 6.85 -6.80
C ASN A 280 -32.32 6.22 -5.39
N GLY A 281 -33.15 5.19 -5.21
CA GLY A 281 -33.19 4.38 -3.98
C GLY A 281 -32.10 3.32 -3.90
N LEU A 282 -31.40 3.03 -5.01
CA LEU A 282 -30.34 2.03 -5.10
C LEU A 282 -28.94 2.66 -5.25
N VAL A 283 -28.83 3.69 -6.10
CA VAL A 283 -27.57 4.35 -6.45
C VAL A 283 -27.74 5.88 -6.48
N ASN A 284 -26.61 6.59 -6.51
CA ASN A 284 -26.62 8.05 -6.68
C ASN A 284 -27.24 8.45 -8.04
N GLU A 285 -28.00 9.56 -8.07
CA GLU A 285 -28.69 10.04 -9.28
C GLU A 285 -27.76 10.24 -10.51
N LYS A 286 -26.51 10.63 -10.28
CA LYS A 286 -25.52 10.77 -11.36
C LYS A 286 -25.15 9.41 -11.96
N ILE A 287 -25.14 8.35 -11.15
CA ILE A 287 -24.89 6.98 -11.63
C ILE A 287 -26.10 6.52 -12.45
N SER A 288 -27.31 6.78 -11.98
CA SER A 288 -28.54 6.48 -12.75
C SER A 288 -28.51 7.13 -14.11
N ARG A 289 -28.22 8.43 -14.17
CA ARG A 289 -28.11 9.18 -15.43
C ARG A 289 -26.99 8.65 -16.33
N PHE A 290 -25.83 8.34 -15.77
CA PHE A 290 -24.71 7.76 -16.52
C PHE A 290 -25.08 6.42 -17.15
N ILE A 291 -25.78 5.53 -16.44
CA ILE A 291 -26.27 4.25 -16.96
C ILE A 291 -27.23 4.47 -18.11
N MET A 292 -28.21 5.38 -17.94
CA MET A 292 -29.19 5.70 -19.00
C MET A 292 -28.52 6.21 -20.27
N ASN A 293 -27.55 7.14 -20.13
CA ASN A 293 -26.78 7.67 -21.25
C ASN A 293 -25.94 6.58 -21.94
N ARG A 294 -25.28 5.74 -21.16
CA ARG A 294 -24.41 4.64 -21.66
C ARG A 294 -25.22 3.59 -22.44
N LEU A 295 -26.42 3.30 -22.00
CA LEU A 295 -27.34 2.36 -22.64
C LEU A 295 -28.19 3.00 -23.76
N HIS A 296 -28.05 4.32 -23.98
CA HIS A 296 -28.85 5.10 -24.94
C HIS A 296 -30.37 4.99 -24.69
N ILE A 297 -30.79 4.86 -23.42
CA ILE A 297 -32.19 4.78 -23.07
C ILE A 297 -32.84 6.17 -23.21
N THR A 298 -33.91 6.26 -23.99
CA THR A 298 -34.62 7.50 -24.29
C THR A 298 -35.97 7.64 -23.57
N ALA A 299 -36.37 6.60 -22.81
CA ALA A 299 -37.59 6.63 -22.02
C ALA A 299 -37.57 7.79 -21.02
N MET A 300 -38.62 8.60 -21.02
CA MET A 300 -38.79 9.75 -20.12
C MET A 300 -39.54 9.35 -18.85
N THR A 301 -40.47 8.44 -18.95
CA THR A 301 -41.29 7.95 -17.85
C THR A 301 -41.06 6.45 -17.62
N ALA A 302 -41.33 6.01 -16.39
CA ALA A 302 -41.19 4.61 -16.01
C ALA A 302 -42.06 3.64 -16.86
N ALA A 303 -43.21 4.11 -17.34
CA ALA A 303 -44.11 3.34 -18.18
C ALA A 303 -43.60 3.09 -19.60
N GLU A 304 -42.67 3.92 -20.08
CA GLU A 304 -42.07 3.80 -21.42
C GLU A 304 -40.90 2.79 -21.43
N LEU A 305 -40.38 2.42 -20.25
CA LEU A 305 -39.26 1.49 -20.13
C LEU A 305 -39.77 0.06 -20.40
N ASP A 306 -39.21 -0.57 -21.42
CA ASP A 306 -39.54 -1.95 -21.73
C ASP A 306 -38.75 -2.96 -20.84
N ASP A 307 -39.08 -4.24 -20.94
CA ASP A 307 -38.48 -5.28 -20.11
C ASP A 307 -37.02 -5.54 -20.46
N GLU A 308 -36.63 -5.38 -21.71
CA GLU A 308 -35.25 -5.55 -22.20
C GLU A 308 -34.37 -4.42 -21.71
N GLU A 309 -34.82 -3.17 -21.84
CA GLU A 309 -34.15 -1.98 -21.29
C GLU A 309 -33.96 -2.10 -19.78
N LEU A 310 -34.99 -2.54 -19.06
CA LEU A 310 -34.92 -2.77 -17.61
C LEU A 310 -33.85 -3.81 -17.25
N ARG A 311 -33.78 -4.94 -17.98
CA ARG A 311 -32.73 -5.95 -17.78
C ARG A 311 -31.35 -5.44 -18.08
N CYS A 312 -31.18 -4.60 -19.12
CA CYS A 312 -29.90 -3.96 -19.43
C CYS A 312 -29.45 -3.02 -18.29
N ILE A 313 -30.36 -2.26 -17.70
CA ILE A 313 -30.07 -1.39 -16.57
C ILE A 313 -29.64 -2.23 -15.35
N VAL A 314 -30.38 -3.31 -15.04
CA VAL A 314 -30.05 -4.21 -13.92
C VAL A 314 -28.67 -4.85 -14.13
N PHE A 315 -28.38 -5.26 -15.37
CA PHE A 315 -27.05 -5.79 -15.72
C PHE A 315 -25.94 -4.74 -15.50
N GLU A 316 -26.11 -3.49 -15.91
CA GLU A 316 -25.15 -2.43 -15.65
C GLU A 316 -24.99 -2.14 -14.14
N LEU A 317 -26.07 -2.17 -13.36
CA LEU A 317 -26.00 -2.03 -11.90
C LEU A 317 -25.17 -3.13 -11.22
N LYS A 318 -25.11 -4.31 -11.83
CA LYS A 318 -24.40 -5.49 -11.31
C LYS A 318 -23.02 -5.71 -11.94
N HIS A 319 -22.79 -5.22 -13.16
CA HIS A 319 -21.61 -5.56 -13.96
C HIS A 319 -20.99 -4.35 -14.68
N MET A 320 -21.15 -3.14 -14.11
CA MET A 320 -20.59 -1.92 -14.71
C MET A 320 -19.08 -2.04 -14.88
N THR A 321 -18.59 -2.08 -16.11
CA THR A 321 -17.18 -2.38 -16.40
C THR A 321 -16.46 -1.18 -17.02
N PHE A 322 -15.24 -0.92 -16.55
CA PHE A 322 -14.34 0.12 -17.00
C PHE A 322 -13.00 -0.50 -17.43
N ALA A 323 -12.68 -0.39 -18.73
CA ALA A 323 -11.38 -0.81 -19.23
C ALA A 323 -10.27 0.10 -18.68
N ILE A 324 -9.24 -0.49 -18.11
CA ILE A 324 -8.09 0.25 -17.57
C ILE A 324 -7.04 0.41 -18.66
N LYS A 325 -6.51 1.64 -18.81
CA LYS A 325 -5.52 1.98 -19.82
C LYS A 325 -4.19 2.45 -19.25
N ASP A 326 -4.22 2.98 -18.02
CA ASP A 326 -3.05 3.55 -17.36
C ASP A 326 -3.31 3.67 -15.85
N TYR A 327 -2.36 4.15 -15.10
CA TYR A 327 -2.42 4.29 -13.65
C TYR A 327 -1.81 5.60 -13.15
N GLY A 328 -1.92 5.87 -11.85
CA GLY A 328 -1.34 7.04 -11.21
C GLY A 328 0.19 6.99 -11.16
N SER A 329 0.84 8.15 -11.18
CA SER A 329 2.28 8.28 -11.02
C SER A 329 2.72 8.05 -9.57
N TYR A 330 4.03 8.04 -9.30
CA TYR A 330 4.58 8.00 -7.93
C TYR A 330 4.11 9.17 -7.05
N ASP A 331 3.82 10.36 -7.63
CA ASP A 331 3.25 11.49 -6.89
C ASP A 331 1.83 11.22 -6.38
N GLU A 332 1.12 10.29 -7.02
CA GLU A 332 -0.26 9.93 -6.74
C GLU A 332 -0.40 8.58 -6.01
N SER A 333 0.72 7.92 -5.73
CA SER A 333 0.77 6.62 -5.08
C SER A 333 1.11 6.71 -3.59
N GLN A 334 0.57 5.77 -2.80
CA GLN A 334 0.88 5.68 -1.38
C GLN A 334 2.09 4.78 -1.11
N ALA A 335 2.34 3.80 -1.97
CA ALA A 335 3.44 2.86 -1.91
C ALA A 335 4.01 2.60 -3.31
N ALA A 336 5.14 1.91 -3.37
CA ALA A 336 5.69 1.33 -4.59
C ALA A 336 5.71 -0.19 -4.46
N CYS A 337 5.35 -0.91 -5.52
CA CYS A 337 5.66 -2.32 -5.69
C CYS A 337 7.06 -2.47 -6.25
N GLY A 338 7.61 -3.69 -6.22
CA GLY A 338 8.97 -4.00 -6.58
C GLY A 338 9.96 -3.66 -5.46
N GLY A 339 11.25 -3.75 -5.77
CA GLY A 339 12.33 -3.61 -4.79
C GLY A 339 13.26 -4.81 -4.81
N VAL A 340 14.06 -4.97 -3.75
CA VAL A 340 15.01 -6.11 -3.66
C VAL A 340 14.24 -7.43 -3.68
N ASP A 341 14.59 -8.29 -4.65
CA ASP A 341 13.95 -9.58 -4.86
C ASP A 341 14.06 -10.47 -3.61
N THR A 342 12.93 -10.85 -3.06
CA THR A 342 12.82 -11.60 -1.81
C THR A 342 13.47 -12.99 -1.87
N ARG A 343 13.67 -13.56 -3.06
CA ARG A 343 14.38 -14.84 -3.27
C ARG A 343 15.86 -14.78 -2.91
N GLN A 344 16.39 -13.59 -2.69
CA GLN A 344 17.78 -13.32 -2.32
C GLN A 344 17.92 -12.91 -0.85
N LEU A 345 16.82 -12.98 -0.09
CA LEU A 345 16.78 -12.62 1.32
C LEU A 345 16.43 -13.82 2.19
N ARG A 346 17.05 -13.91 3.34
CA ARG A 346 16.72 -14.90 4.36
C ARG A 346 15.50 -14.43 5.14
N PRO A 347 14.39 -15.18 5.14
CA PRO A 347 13.17 -14.75 5.80
C PRO A 347 13.30 -14.69 7.33
N ASP A 348 14.20 -15.45 7.90
CA ASP A 348 14.45 -15.50 9.36
C ASP A 348 15.28 -14.32 9.89
N THR A 349 16.04 -13.62 8.99
CA THR A 349 16.98 -12.57 9.41
C THR A 349 16.86 -11.27 8.60
N MET A 350 16.26 -11.32 7.43
CA MET A 350 16.30 -10.25 6.40
C MET A 350 17.71 -9.99 5.84
N GLU A 351 18.68 -10.88 6.08
CA GLU A 351 20.05 -10.79 5.54
C GLU A 351 20.03 -11.15 4.05
N ALA A 352 20.79 -10.41 3.25
CA ALA A 352 20.96 -10.68 1.84
C ALA A 352 21.91 -11.87 1.61
N ASP A 353 21.49 -12.84 0.78
CA ASP A 353 22.30 -14.02 0.46
C ASP A 353 23.60 -13.61 -0.25
N GLY A 354 24.70 -14.17 0.20
CA GLY A 354 26.04 -13.85 -0.29
C GLY A 354 26.67 -12.58 0.30
N TYR A 355 25.90 -11.77 1.06
CA TYR A 355 26.36 -10.48 1.62
C TYR A 355 26.22 -10.47 3.14
N LYS A 356 27.11 -11.18 3.81
CA LYS A 356 27.10 -11.25 5.28
C LYS A 356 27.17 -9.87 5.93
N GLY A 357 26.17 -9.54 6.76
CA GLY A 357 26.05 -8.25 7.43
C GLY A 357 25.28 -7.19 6.64
N LEU A 358 24.77 -7.51 5.45
CA LEU A 358 23.84 -6.65 4.70
C LEU A 358 22.39 -7.15 4.94
N TYR A 359 21.57 -6.29 5.50
CA TYR A 359 20.16 -6.55 5.78
C TYR A 359 19.28 -5.59 4.98
N ILE A 360 18.14 -6.07 4.51
CA ILE A 360 17.20 -5.25 3.73
C ILE A 360 15.87 -5.22 4.47
N ALA A 361 15.24 -4.04 4.63
CA ALA A 361 14.00 -3.93 5.38
C ALA A 361 13.03 -2.87 4.82
N GLY A 362 11.78 -2.99 5.20
CA GLY A 362 10.72 -2.04 4.84
C GLY A 362 10.35 -2.06 3.36
N GLU A 363 9.92 -0.92 2.84
CA GLU A 363 9.42 -0.76 1.47
C GLU A 363 10.49 -0.97 0.38
N TYR A 364 11.76 -1.12 0.76
CA TYR A 364 12.86 -1.43 -0.16
C TYR A 364 12.87 -2.90 -0.60
N VAL A 365 12.20 -3.76 0.14
CA VAL A 365 11.98 -5.19 -0.21
C VAL A 365 10.77 -5.28 -1.13
N ASP A 366 10.80 -6.20 -2.10
CA ASP A 366 9.66 -6.51 -2.97
C ASP A 366 8.48 -7.13 -2.18
N VAL A 367 7.91 -6.33 -1.27
CA VAL A 367 6.73 -6.63 -0.46
C VAL A 367 5.92 -5.35 -0.26
N THR A 368 4.71 -5.33 -0.77
CA THR A 368 3.80 -4.19 -0.65
C THR A 368 2.48 -4.64 -0.04
N GLY A 369 2.07 -4.00 1.06
CA GLY A 369 0.81 -4.29 1.74
C GLY A 369 -0.36 -3.52 1.15
N LYS A 370 -1.56 -4.09 1.20
CA LYS A 370 -2.82 -3.37 0.94
C LYS A 370 -2.96 -2.16 1.85
N CYS A 371 -3.86 -1.24 1.52
CA CYS A 371 -4.28 -0.17 2.44
C CYS A 371 -4.83 -0.78 3.73
N GLY A 372 -4.46 -0.19 4.87
CA GLY A 372 -4.98 -0.68 6.15
C GLY A 372 -3.93 -1.01 7.22
N GLY A 373 -2.72 -0.43 7.12
CA GLY A 373 -1.65 -0.59 8.11
C GLY A 373 -0.58 -1.63 7.75
N TYR A 374 -0.81 -2.44 6.72
CA TYR A 374 0.07 -3.54 6.35
C TYR A 374 1.49 -3.08 5.96
N ASN A 375 1.64 -1.95 5.27
CA ASN A 375 2.96 -1.43 4.89
C ASN A 375 3.80 -1.00 6.11
N ILE A 376 3.17 -0.37 7.11
CA ILE A 376 3.86 -0.01 8.35
C ILE A 376 4.15 -1.26 9.17
N MET A 377 3.20 -2.19 9.24
CA MET A 377 3.37 -3.50 9.87
C MET A 377 4.58 -4.25 9.29
N TRP A 378 4.67 -4.35 7.95
CA TRP A 378 5.83 -4.92 7.26
C TRP A 378 7.14 -4.22 7.64
N ALA A 379 7.16 -2.88 7.60
CA ALA A 379 8.35 -2.10 7.91
C ALA A 379 8.81 -2.25 9.38
N VAL A 380 7.87 -2.41 10.32
CA VAL A 380 8.20 -2.65 11.74
C VAL A 380 8.72 -4.06 11.94
N VAL A 381 8.07 -5.08 11.39
CA VAL A 381 8.47 -6.50 11.58
C VAL A 381 9.79 -6.78 10.90
N SER A 382 9.94 -6.44 9.60
CA SER A 382 11.20 -6.64 8.87
C SER A 382 12.36 -5.84 9.48
N GLY A 383 12.08 -4.60 9.93
CA GLY A 383 13.05 -3.77 10.63
C GLY A 383 13.43 -4.32 12.01
N THR A 384 12.51 -4.98 12.72
CA THR A 384 12.79 -5.67 13.98
C THR A 384 13.74 -6.84 13.76
N LEU A 385 13.41 -7.72 12.80
CA LEU A 385 14.27 -8.87 12.46
C LEU A 385 15.68 -8.43 12.06
N ALA A 386 15.78 -7.50 11.12
CA ALA A 386 17.06 -6.96 10.69
C ALA A 386 17.86 -6.36 11.86
N GLY A 387 17.20 -5.62 12.77
CA GLY A 387 17.86 -5.00 13.91
C GLY A 387 18.33 -6.00 14.97
N GLU A 388 17.50 -6.97 15.34
CA GLU A 388 17.83 -7.95 16.38
C GLU A 388 18.92 -8.92 15.94
N LEU A 389 18.93 -9.30 14.66
CA LEU A 389 19.82 -10.35 14.16
C LEU A 389 21.09 -9.80 13.51
N SER A 390 21.14 -8.53 13.18
CA SER A 390 22.34 -7.85 12.66
C SER A 390 23.55 -7.93 13.59
N LEU A 391 23.35 -8.27 14.87
CA LEU A 391 24.38 -8.38 15.89
C LEU A 391 24.93 -9.81 16.08
N ILE A 392 24.33 -10.84 15.53
CA ILE A 392 24.75 -12.25 15.74
C ILE A 392 26.20 -12.48 15.23
N HIS A 393 26.63 -11.68 14.26
CA HIS A 393 27.96 -11.78 13.67
C HIS A 393 28.99 -10.82 14.28
N ILE A 394 28.63 -10.01 15.28
CA ILE A 394 29.50 -9.01 15.88
C ILE A 394 30.15 -9.61 17.13
N SER A 395 31.40 -10.04 17.00
CA SER A 395 32.21 -10.58 18.13
C SER A 395 32.85 -9.48 19.00
N GLU A 396 32.76 -8.19 18.60
CA GLU A 396 33.35 -7.06 19.35
C GLU A 396 32.33 -5.90 19.49
N PRO A 397 32.14 -5.34 20.70
CA PRO A 397 31.06 -4.39 21.00
C PRO A 397 31.26 -2.96 20.41
N THR A 398 32.39 -2.67 19.76
CA THR A 398 32.71 -1.33 19.22
C THR A 398 32.40 -1.16 17.73
N ARG A 399 31.72 -2.13 17.11
CA ARG A 399 31.49 -2.15 15.66
C ARG A 399 30.31 -1.29 15.25
N ARG A 400 30.49 -0.47 14.19
CA ARG A 400 29.46 0.44 13.67
C ARG A 400 28.45 -0.30 12.84
N VAL A 401 27.16 -0.02 13.07
CA VAL A 401 26.02 -0.38 12.22
C VAL A 401 25.50 0.90 11.56
N VAL A 402 25.36 0.90 10.24
CA VAL A 402 24.79 2.00 9.48
C VAL A 402 23.40 1.59 8.98
N ILE A 403 22.41 2.48 9.13
CA ILE A 403 21.02 2.29 8.71
C ILE A 403 20.66 3.45 7.79
N SER A 404 20.24 3.13 6.59
CA SER A 404 19.85 4.09 5.58
C SER A 404 18.37 3.98 5.28
#